data_30c23c68127550c54c4250cc1cbfe7bb
#
_entry.id   30c23c68127550c54c4250cc1cbfe7bb
#
_cell.length_a   1.000
_cell.length_b   1.000
_cell.length_c   1.000
_cell.angle_alpha   90.00
_cell.angle_beta   90.00
_cell.angle_gamma   90.00
#
_symmetry.space_group_name_H-M   'P 1'
#
loop_
_entity.id
_entity.type
_entity.pdbx_description
1 polymer ?
#
loop_
_entity_poly.entity_id
_entity_poly.type
_entity_poly.pdbx_seq_one_letter_code
_entity_poly.pdbx_strand_id
1 'polypeptide(L)'
;LRLVGSEMCIRDRSMRMEKFEYEFVKLTGVRVIIGKGGMKENTERACKEFGAIHCVFPAGNAVVAATEVEEIVRAEWRDLGMPETLWNCRVKEFGPLIVSIDTKGNNMFEENKVIFNERKDAAYEKIAKEVGFIK
;
A
#
# COMPACT_ATOMS: atom_id res chain seq x y z
N LEU A 1 -17.93 -12.80 -8.20
CA LEU A 1 -17.00 -11.75 -7.79
C LEU A 1 -16.84 -10.75 -8.94
N ARG A 2 -17.51 -9.63 -8.81
CA ARG A 2 -17.44 -8.56 -9.81
C ARG A 2 -16.27 -7.67 -9.47
N LEU A 3 -15.14 -7.85 -10.16
CA LEU A 3 -13.93 -7.02 -10.08
C LEU A 3 -14.05 -5.69 -10.86
N VAL A 4 -15.27 -5.19 -11.06
CA VAL A 4 -15.51 -3.92 -11.76
C VAL A 4 -15.35 -2.79 -10.76
N GLY A 5 -14.35 -1.97 -10.97
CA GLY A 5 -14.01 -0.81 -10.14
C GLY A 5 -12.79 -0.99 -9.23
N SER A 6 -12.10 -2.15 -9.33
CA SER A 6 -10.94 -2.43 -8.49
C SER A 6 -9.73 -1.53 -8.77
N GLU A 7 -9.52 -1.09 -10.01
CA GLU A 7 -8.32 -0.32 -10.37
C GLU A 7 -8.31 1.10 -9.79
N MET A 8 -9.41 1.83 -9.86
CA MET A 8 -9.50 3.15 -9.23
C MET A 8 -9.53 3.05 -7.69
N CYS A 9 -10.17 2.03 -7.14
CA CYS A 9 -10.16 1.77 -5.71
C CYS A 9 -8.81 1.29 -5.19
N ILE A 10 -8.01 0.59 -6.00
CA ILE A 10 -6.70 0.07 -5.61
C ILE A 10 -5.67 1.18 -5.41
N ARG A 11 -5.68 2.18 -6.29
CA ARG A 11 -4.73 3.31 -6.21
C ARG A 11 -5.02 4.24 -5.04
N ASP A 12 -6.28 4.42 -4.67
CA ASP A 12 -6.71 5.40 -3.66
C ASP A 12 -6.91 4.84 -2.25
N ARG A 13 -7.05 3.53 -2.06
CA ARG A 13 -7.41 3.00 -0.73
C ARG A 13 -6.31 3.11 0.30
N SER A 14 -5.09 2.75 -0.01
CA SER A 14 -3.97 2.91 0.92
C SER A 14 -3.71 4.39 1.20
N MET A 15 -3.68 5.22 0.17
CA MET A 15 -3.43 6.66 0.31
C MET A 15 -4.56 7.42 1.02
N ARG A 16 -5.81 6.94 1.00
CA ARG A 16 -6.89 7.53 1.79
C ARG A 16 -6.71 7.31 3.29
N MET A 17 -6.08 6.23 3.69
CA MET A 17 -5.81 5.91 5.09
C MET A 17 -4.63 6.69 5.65
N GLU A 18 -3.77 7.23 4.78
CA GLU A 18 -2.56 7.98 5.14
C GLU A 18 -2.80 9.03 6.24
N LYS A 19 -3.87 9.80 6.14
CA LYS A 19 -4.19 10.84 7.11
C LYS A 19 -4.52 10.33 8.52
N PHE A 20 -4.91 9.06 8.64
CA PHE A 20 -5.26 8.43 9.90
C PHE A 20 -4.17 7.52 10.44
N GLU A 21 -3.19 7.16 9.61
CA GLU A 21 -2.24 6.10 9.88
C GLU A 21 -1.40 6.37 11.12
N TYR A 22 -0.97 7.60 11.31
CA TYR A 22 -0.20 7.98 12.49
C TYR A 22 -0.97 7.74 13.79
N GLU A 23 -2.22 8.21 13.86
CA GLU A 23 -3.06 8.01 15.05
C GLU A 23 -3.42 6.54 15.24
N PHE A 24 -3.70 5.84 14.15
CA PHE A 24 -4.00 4.42 14.19
C PHE A 24 -2.85 3.61 14.78
N VAL A 25 -1.62 3.79 14.30
CA VAL A 25 -0.43 3.12 14.83
C VAL A 25 -0.19 3.47 16.29
N LYS A 26 -0.36 4.75 16.65
CA LYS A 26 -0.21 5.24 18.02
C LYS A 26 -1.21 4.57 18.98
N LEU A 27 -2.48 4.51 18.60
CA LEU A 27 -3.56 4.01 19.46
C LEU A 27 -3.59 2.48 19.55
N THR A 28 -3.35 1.80 18.43
CA THR A 28 -3.47 0.34 18.36
C THR A 28 -2.18 -0.40 18.70
N GLY A 29 -1.03 0.27 18.61
CA GLY A 29 0.26 -0.36 18.79
C GLY A 29 0.68 -1.30 17.66
N VAL A 30 0.01 -1.24 16.52
CA VAL A 30 0.38 -2.01 15.31
C VAL A 30 1.82 -1.68 14.89
N ARG A 31 2.57 -2.70 14.47
CA ARG A 31 3.98 -2.56 14.07
C ARG A 31 4.25 -2.96 12.61
N VAL A 32 3.34 -3.68 12.00
CA VAL A 32 3.42 -4.06 10.59
C VAL A 32 2.15 -3.61 9.89
N ILE A 33 2.31 -2.77 8.88
CA ILE A 33 1.23 -2.27 8.04
C ILE A 33 1.44 -2.85 6.65
N ILE A 34 0.41 -3.46 6.07
CA ILE A 34 0.51 -4.07 4.75
C ILE A 34 -0.48 -3.39 3.81
N GLY A 35 0.05 -2.77 2.78
CA GLY A 35 -0.74 -2.06 1.77
C GLY A 35 -0.44 -2.52 0.34
N LYS A 36 -1.12 -1.92 -0.63
CA LYS A 36 -0.93 -2.18 -2.05
C LYS A 36 -0.12 -1.11 -2.78
N GLY A 37 0.16 -0.02 -2.15
CA GLY A 37 0.88 1.12 -2.73
C GLY A 37 1.67 1.88 -1.69
N GLY A 38 2.38 2.90 -2.13
CA GLY A 38 3.17 3.75 -1.25
C GLY A 38 2.31 4.57 -0.30
N MET A 39 2.84 4.81 0.88
CA MET A 39 2.33 5.72 1.89
C MET A 39 3.25 6.92 1.99
N LYS A 40 2.87 7.94 2.75
CA LYS A 40 3.56 9.24 2.82
C LYS A 40 4.01 9.59 4.24
N GLU A 41 4.17 10.87 4.49
CA GLU A 41 4.76 11.49 5.67
C GLU A 41 4.16 11.04 7.01
N ASN A 42 2.84 10.85 7.11
CA ASN A 42 2.23 10.42 8.36
C ASN A 42 2.61 8.98 8.70
N THR A 43 2.65 8.13 7.70
CA THR A 43 3.10 6.73 7.87
C THR A 43 4.60 6.67 8.13
N GLU A 44 5.42 7.46 7.42
CA GLU A 44 6.86 7.57 7.68
C GLU A 44 7.13 8.00 9.13
N ARG A 45 6.41 9.02 9.59
CA ARG A 45 6.51 9.51 10.97
C ARG A 45 6.06 8.46 11.97
N ALA A 46 4.97 7.76 11.70
CA ALA A 46 4.50 6.67 12.56
C ALA A 46 5.51 5.52 12.64
N CYS A 47 6.06 5.12 11.51
CA CYS A 47 7.09 4.06 11.45
C CYS A 47 8.32 4.45 12.26
N LYS A 48 8.79 5.67 12.10
CA LYS A 48 9.96 6.20 12.83
C LYS A 48 9.73 6.35 14.33
N GLU A 49 8.59 6.91 14.73
CA GLU A 49 8.30 7.24 16.13
C GLU A 49 7.93 6.01 16.94
N PHE A 50 7.17 5.09 16.34
CA PHE A 50 6.65 3.92 17.06
C PHE A 50 7.36 2.60 16.70
N GLY A 51 8.38 2.64 15.84
CA GLY A 51 9.12 1.45 15.42
C GLY A 51 8.27 0.47 14.60
N ALA A 52 7.40 1.00 13.75
CA ALA A 52 6.60 0.23 12.81
C ALA A 52 7.29 0.14 11.44
N ILE A 53 6.79 -0.75 10.58
CA ILE A 53 7.20 -0.86 9.18
C ILE A 53 5.97 -0.88 8.28
N HIS A 54 6.10 -0.32 7.08
CA HIS A 54 5.10 -0.47 6.05
C HIS A 54 5.62 -1.39 4.95
N CYS A 55 4.81 -2.38 4.61
CA CYS A 55 5.09 -3.36 3.57
C CYS A 55 4.10 -3.25 2.42
N VAL A 56 4.56 -3.54 1.21
CA VAL A 56 3.70 -3.62 0.03
C VAL A 56 3.53 -5.08 -0.37
N PHE A 57 2.26 -5.46 -0.55
CA PHE A 57 1.90 -6.71 -1.19
C PHE A 57 1.58 -6.44 -2.67
N PRO A 58 2.14 -7.18 -3.63
CA PRO A 58 1.89 -6.97 -5.05
C PRO A 58 0.39 -7.08 -5.39
N ALA A 59 -0.18 -6.04 -5.97
CA ALA A 59 -1.62 -5.93 -6.21
C ALA A 59 -2.20 -7.03 -7.13
N GLY A 60 -1.41 -7.57 -8.04
CA GLY A 60 -1.79 -8.69 -8.92
C GLY A 60 -1.94 -10.03 -8.20
N ASN A 61 -1.42 -10.16 -6.99
CA ASN A 61 -1.37 -11.41 -6.24
C ASN A 61 -2.50 -11.55 -5.19
N ALA A 62 -3.61 -10.83 -5.35
CA ALA A 62 -4.71 -10.89 -4.39
C ALA A 62 -5.28 -12.31 -4.22
N VAL A 63 -5.24 -13.13 -5.26
CA VAL A 63 -5.64 -14.55 -5.20
C VAL A 63 -4.68 -15.34 -4.32
N VAL A 64 -3.37 -15.11 -4.44
CA VAL A 64 -2.37 -15.75 -3.59
C VAL A 64 -2.58 -15.37 -2.14
N ALA A 65 -2.75 -14.06 -1.85
CA ALA A 65 -3.06 -13.60 -0.50
C ALA A 65 -4.32 -14.26 0.08
N ALA A 66 -5.34 -14.48 -0.75
CA ALA A 66 -6.57 -15.15 -0.32
C ALA A 66 -6.35 -16.64 0.03
N THR A 67 -5.41 -17.32 -0.65
CA THR A 67 -5.07 -18.72 -0.33
C THR A 67 -4.22 -18.86 0.94
N GLU A 68 -3.55 -17.78 1.36
CA GLU A 68 -2.76 -17.72 2.58
C GLU A 68 -3.61 -17.43 3.84
N VAL A 69 -4.89 -17.08 3.66
CA VAL A 69 -5.85 -16.94 4.75
C VAL A 69 -6.43 -18.32 5.08
N GLU A 70 -6.04 -18.85 6.24
CA GLU A 70 -6.53 -20.16 6.70
C GLU A 70 -7.94 -20.07 7.29
N GLU A 71 -8.23 -18.99 8.01
CA GLU A 71 -9.49 -18.85 8.73
C GLU A 71 -9.85 -17.37 8.95
N ILE A 72 -11.11 -17.05 8.84
CA ILE A 72 -11.68 -15.79 9.33
C ILE A 72 -12.17 -16.03 10.75
N VAL A 73 -11.39 -15.58 11.72
CA VAL A 73 -11.66 -15.82 13.15
C VAL A 73 -12.82 -14.95 13.65
N ARG A 74 -12.87 -13.68 13.20
CA ARG A 74 -13.86 -12.70 13.65
C ARG A 74 -14.06 -11.58 12.62
N ALA A 75 -15.25 -11.01 12.60
CA ALA A 75 -15.59 -9.87 11.77
C ALA A 75 -16.40 -8.86 12.59
N GLU A 76 -15.88 -7.63 12.68
CA GLU A 76 -16.51 -6.52 13.41
C GLU A 76 -17.06 -5.49 12.42
N TRP A 77 -18.11 -4.77 12.83
CA TRP A 77 -18.73 -3.69 12.06
C TRP A 77 -19.26 -4.13 10.70
N ARG A 78 -19.86 -5.32 10.64
CA ARG A 78 -20.41 -5.89 9.40
C ARG A 78 -21.58 -5.08 8.82
N ASP A 79 -22.25 -4.33 9.66
CA ASP A 79 -23.33 -3.38 9.33
C ASP A 79 -22.84 -2.21 8.44
N LEU A 80 -21.55 -1.87 8.52
CA LEU A 80 -20.94 -0.85 7.67
C LEU A 80 -20.65 -1.34 6.23
N GLY A 81 -20.88 -2.60 5.96
CA GLY A 81 -20.61 -3.23 4.68
C GLY A 81 -19.23 -3.88 4.58
N MET A 82 -19.09 -4.78 3.60
CA MET A 82 -17.89 -5.60 3.44
C MET A 82 -16.55 -4.81 3.39
N PRO A 83 -16.45 -3.66 2.70
CA PRO A 83 -15.19 -2.91 2.64
C PRO A 83 -14.76 -2.27 3.94
N GLU A 84 -15.70 -1.97 4.83
CA GLU A 84 -15.48 -1.29 6.10
C GLU A 84 -15.47 -2.25 7.30
N THR A 85 -15.80 -3.52 7.07
CA THR A 85 -15.73 -4.57 8.08
C THR A 85 -14.29 -4.81 8.50
N LEU A 86 -14.04 -4.87 9.80
CA LEU A 86 -12.75 -5.30 10.33
C LEU A 86 -12.70 -6.83 10.38
N TRP A 87 -11.94 -7.42 9.48
CA TRP A 87 -11.73 -8.85 9.38
C TRP A 87 -10.51 -9.29 10.19
N ASN A 88 -10.71 -10.14 11.18
CA ASN A 88 -9.63 -10.77 11.91
C ASN A 88 -9.38 -12.16 11.30
N CYS A 89 -8.24 -12.32 10.64
CA CYS A 89 -7.90 -13.52 9.91
C CYS A 89 -6.66 -14.19 10.51
N ARG A 90 -6.67 -15.52 10.50
CA ARG A 90 -5.46 -16.31 10.70
C ARG A 90 -4.84 -16.54 9.33
N VAL A 91 -3.56 -16.21 9.21
CA VAL A 91 -2.80 -16.36 7.96
C VAL A 91 -1.59 -17.25 8.19
N LYS A 92 -1.13 -17.93 7.14
CA LYS A 92 0.06 -18.76 7.13
C LYS A 92 0.97 -18.33 5.98
N GLU A 93 2.24 -18.07 6.32
CA GLU A 93 3.28 -17.71 5.35
C GLU A 93 2.89 -16.56 4.42
N PHE A 94 2.16 -15.57 4.97
CA PHE A 94 1.63 -14.45 4.21
C PHE A 94 2.74 -13.61 3.55
N GLY A 95 2.87 -13.71 2.24
CA GLY A 95 3.90 -13.00 1.48
C GLY A 95 4.04 -13.45 0.02
N PRO A 96 5.10 -13.04 -0.68
CA PRO A 96 6.19 -12.18 -0.20
C PRO A 96 5.77 -10.73 0.03
N LEU A 97 6.38 -10.08 1.01
CA LEU A 97 6.17 -8.67 1.34
C LEU A 97 7.44 -7.85 1.04
N ILE A 98 7.26 -6.68 0.45
CA ILE A 98 8.34 -5.74 0.19
C ILE A 98 8.26 -4.61 1.21
N VAL A 99 9.27 -4.43 2.03
CA VAL A 99 9.34 -3.31 2.97
C VAL A 99 9.50 -2.02 2.17
N SER A 100 8.55 -1.12 2.27
CA SER A 100 8.56 0.17 1.58
C SER A 100 8.87 1.35 2.48
N ILE A 101 8.55 1.26 3.78
CA ILE A 101 8.97 2.24 4.79
C ILE A 101 9.54 1.46 5.98
N ASP A 102 10.77 1.80 6.34
CA ASP A 102 11.47 1.18 7.46
C ASP A 102 11.24 1.91 8.79
N THR A 103 11.79 1.37 9.88
CA THR A 103 11.70 1.95 11.22
C THR A 103 12.47 3.27 11.39
N LYS A 104 13.26 3.67 10.39
CA LYS A 104 13.95 4.97 10.36
C LYS A 104 13.13 6.04 9.62
N GLY A 105 12.05 5.62 8.96
CA GLY A 105 11.21 6.47 8.13
C GLY A 105 11.72 6.63 6.70
N ASN A 106 12.68 5.82 6.25
CA ASN A 106 13.12 5.81 4.86
C ASN A 106 11.99 5.23 3.99
N ASN A 107 11.63 5.92 2.92
CA ASN A 107 10.55 5.56 2.02
C ASN A 107 11.07 5.24 0.63
N MET A 108 11.09 3.98 0.27
CA MET A 108 11.57 3.48 -1.02
C MET A 108 10.84 4.14 -2.21
N PHE A 109 9.55 4.45 -2.08
CA PHE A 109 8.79 5.06 -3.17
C PHE A 109 9.18 6.53 -3.37
N GLU A 110 9.40 7.30 -2.31
CA GLU A 110 9.82 8.70 -2.43
C GLU A 110 11.27 8.80 -2.91
N GLU A 111 12.17 7.92 -2.47
CA GLU A 111 13.55 7.83 -2.97
C GLU A 111 13.57 7.52 -4.48
N ASN A 112 12.83 6.50 -4.91
CA ASN A 112 12.73 6.15 -6.33
C ASN A 112 12.08 7.25 -7.17
N LYS A 113 11.14 8.00 -6.60
CA LYS A 113 10.46 9.11 -7.28
C LYS A 113 11.44 10.25 -7.65
N VAL A 114 12.42 10.53 -6.82
CA VAL A 114 13.50 11.47 -7.15
C VAL A 114 14.26 11.00 -8.39
N ILE A 115 14.70 9.74 -8.39
CA ILE A 115 15.43 9.13 -9.51
C ILE A 115 14.59 9.12 -10.80
N PHE A 116 13.30 8.81 -10.70
CA PHE A 116 12.40 8.82 -11.84
C PHE A 116 12.17 10.22 -12.41
N ASN A 117 12.03 11.22 -11.55
CA ASN A 117 11.84 12.60 -11.98
C ASN A 117 13.07 13.14 -12.72
N GLU A 118 14.28 12.82 -12.28
CA GLU A 118 15.52 13.20 -12.97
C GLU A 118 15.60 12.63 -14.40
N ARG A 119 15.05 11.45 -14.62
CA ARG A 119 15.10 10.75 -15.92
C ARG A 119 13.87 11.01 -16.80
N LYS A 120 12.83 11.57 -16.22
CA LYS A 120 11.51 11.72 -16.85
C LYS A 120 11.58 12.58 -18.13
N ASP A 121 12.23 13.73 -18.06
CA ASP A 121 12.27 14.68 -19.16
C ASP A 121 13.03 14.13 -20.36
N ALA A 122 14.17 13.49 -20.12
CA ALA A 122 14.93 12.80 -21.15
C ALA A 122 14.14 11.63 -21.80
N ALA A 123 13.35 10.90 -21.00
CA ALA A 123 12.49 9.84 -21.51
C ALA A 123 11.36 10.41 -22.37
N TYR A 124 10.72 11.51 -21.96
CA TYR A 124 9.69 12.16 -22.74
C TYR A 124 10.21 12.70 -24.07
N GLU A 125 11.38 13.32 -24.10
CA GLU A 125 12.00 13.77 -25.34
C GLU A 125 12.23 12.62 -26.34
N LYS A 126 12.68 11.48 -25.83
CA LYS A 126 12.89 10.28 -26.65
C LYS A 126 11.56 9.73 -27.19
N ILE A 127 10.55 9.60 -26.32
CA ILE A 127 9.23 9.11 -26.70
C ILE A 127 8.57 10.05 -27.70
N ALA A 128 8.65 11.37 -27.51
CA ALA A 128 8.09 12.35 -28.43
C ALA A 128 8.70 12.31 -29.84
N LYS A 129 9.96 11.90 -29.96
CA LYS A 129 10.63 11.70 -31.25
C LYS A 129 10.20 10.40 -31.95
N GLU A 130 9.95 9.35 -31.18
CA GLU A 130 9.64 8.00 -31.70
C GLU A 130 8.13 7.80 -31.92
N VAL A 131 7.28 8.53 -31.22
CA VAL A 131 5.83 8.34 -31.23
C VAL A 131 5.14 9.54 -31.86
N GLY A 132 4.81 9.44 -33.15
CA GLY A 132 4.30 10.54 -33.98
C GLY A 132 2.89 11.05 -33.65
N PHE A 133 2.16 10.46 -32.68
CA PHE A 133 0.83 10.92 -32.28
C PHE A 133 0.85 11.79 -31.00
N ILE A 134 1.99 11.95 -30.35
CA ILE A 134 2.18 12.88 -29.23
C ILE A 134 2.68 14.20 -29.82
N LYS A 135 1.77 15.17 -29.95
CA LYS A 135 2.08 16.55 -30.36
C LYS A 135 2.08 17.44 -29.13
#